data_ee7374f87d8494dd70a74fbcc4139872
#
_entry.id   ee7374f87d8494dd70a74fbcc4139872
#
_cell.length_a   1.000
_cell.length_b   1.000
_cell.length_c   1.000
_cell.angle_alpha   90.00
_cell.angle_beta   90.00
_cell.angle_gamma   90.00
#
_symmetry.space_group_name_H-M   'P 1'
#
loop_
_entity.id
_entity.type
_entity.pdbx_description
1 polymer ?
#
loop_
_entity_poly.entity_id
_entity_poly.type
_entity_poly.pdbx_seq_one_letter_code
_entity_poly.pdbx_strand_id
1 'polypeptide(L)'
;MLTYHKTTEEEKEAITAWQYTGEYAIYNTAPYAEQKARGVGFANPKNKFYSFFEENRLVGFINLYEEPTEVFFGIGVRPDLCGRGFGRQMTRAACELSGKLFPGKSLYLEVRTWNERAVRCYEKAGFRIAGEPIHQTTAAGDGVFYHMVYHG
;
A
#
# COMPACT_ATOMS: atom_id res chain seq x y z
N MET A 1 18.78 -6.64 -1.06
CA MET A 1 18.45 -5.26 -1.44
C MET A 1 17.24 -5.25 -2.37
N LEU A 2 16.29 -4.38 -2.13
CA LEU A 2 15.11 -4.26 -2.99
C LEU A 2 15.37 -3.29 -4.13
N THR A 3 14.87 -3.63 -5.30
CA THR A 3 14.78 -2.73 -6.44
C THR A 3 13.31 -2.51 -6.78
N TYR A 4 12.98 -1.43 -7.48
CA TYR A 4 11.60 -1.17 -7.86
C TYR A 4 11.52 -0.41 -9.18
N HIS A 5 10.38 -0.56 -9.82
CA HIS A 5 10.02 0.19 -11.04
C HIS A 5 8.50 0.36 -11.11
N LYS A 6 8.03 1.17 -12.03
CA LYS A 6 6.59 1.31 -12.25
C LYS A 6 5.98 -0.04 -12.59
N THR A 7 4.86 -0.37 -11.94
CA THR A 7 4.18 -1.65 -12.12
C THR A 7 3.73 -1.83 -13.56
N THR A 8 4.12 -2.95 -14.17
CA THR A 8 3.73 -3.30 -15.53
C THR A 8 2.34 -3.95 -15.54
N GLU A 9 1.74 -4.06 -16.74
CA GLU A 9 0.45 -4.74 -16.89
C GLU A 9 0.50 -6.19 -16.43
N GLU A 10 1.58 -6.89 -16.78
CA GLU A 10 1.79 -8.27 -16.36
C GLU A 10 1.89 -8.40 -14.84
N GLU A 11 2.60 -7.46 -14.20
CA GLU A 11 2.72 -7.45 -12.74
C GLU A 11 1.39 -7.18 -12.06
N LYS A 12 0.55 -6.32 -12.63
CA LYS A 12 -0.80 -6.05 -12.10
C LYS A 12 -1.65 -7.32 -12.10
N GLU A 13 -1.56 -8.12 -13.16
CA GLU A 13 -2.25 -9.41 -13.21
C GLU A 13 -1.75 -10.36 -12.12
N ALA A 14 -0.43 -10.44 -11.94
CA ALA A 14 0.15 -11.30 -10.91
C ALA A 14 -0.25 -10.85 -9.50
N ILE A 15 -0.17 -9.57 -9.22
CA ILE A 15 -0.49 -9.00 -7.90
C ILE A 15 -1.96 -9.23 -7.55
N THR A 16 -2.86 -8.99 -8.48
CA THR A 16 -4.30 -9.13 -8.21
C THR A 16 -4.73 -10.59 -8.05
N ALA A 17 -3.85 -11.53 -8.41
CA ALA A 17 -4.08 -12.95 -8.20
C ALA A 17 -3.63 -13.44 -6.81
N TRP A 18 -2.91 -12.60 -6.04
CA TRP A 18 -2.49 -12.98 -4.69
C TRP A 18 -3.69 -13.23 -3.79
N GLN A 19 -3.58 -14.24 -2.93
CA GLN A 19 -4.64 -14.62 -2.00
C GLN A 19 -4.11 -14.61 -0.57
N TYR A 20 -4.63 -13.69 0.23
CA TYR A 20 -4.38 -13.66 1.67
C TYR A 20 -5.39 -14.58 2.35
N THR A 21 -5.02 -15.11 3.50
CA THR A 21 -5.85 -16.07 4.25
C THR A 21 -6.20 -15.52 5.63
N GLY A 22 -7.16 -16.17 6.30
CA GLY A 22 -7.61 -15.77 7.63
C GLY A 22 -8.20 -14.38 7.63
N GLU A 23 -7.92 -13.61 8.66
CA GLU A 23 -8.40 -12.24 8.77
C GLU A 23 -7.84 -11.31 7.70
N TYR A 24 -6.69 -11.67 7.11
CA TYR A 24 -6.06 -10.89 6.04
C TYR A 24 -6.72 -11.07 4.68
N ALA A 25 -7.65 -12.03 4.53
CA ALA A 25 -8.38 -12.23 3.28
C ALA A 25 -9.13 -10.99 2.82
N ILE A 26 -9.42 -10.06 3.73
CA ILE A 26 -10.03 -8.78 3.45
C ILE A 26 -9.21 -7.92 2.48
N TYR A 27 -7.91 -8.21 2.35
CA TYR A 27 -7.01 -7.48 1.45
C TYR A 27 -6.96 -8.09 0.03
N ASN A 28 -7.67 -9.18 -0.21
CA ASN A 28 -7.79 -9.75 -1.55
C ASN A 28 -8.53 -8.76 -2.45
N THR A 29 -8.08 -8.65 -3.70
CA THR A 29 -8.65 -7.70 -4.65
C THR A 29 -9.30 -8.43 -5.82
N ALA A 30 -10.16 -7.71 -6.55
CA ALA A 30 -10.74 -8.22 -7.79
C ALA A 30 -9.64 -8.47 -8.83
N PRO A 31 -9.84 -9.42 -9.76
CA PRO A 31 -8.89 -9.64 -10.86
C PRO A 31 -8.65 -8.35 -11.65
N TYR A 32 -7.44 -8.19 -12.18
CA TYR A 32 -7.09 -6.98 -12.91
C TYR A 32 -8.03 -6.68 -14.09
N ALA A 33 -8.46 -7.73 -14.80
CA ALA A 33 -9.40 -7.56 -15.91
C ALA A 33 -10.70 -6.87 -15.48
N GLU A 34 -11.21 -7.23 -14.30
CA GLU A 34 -12.39 -6.59 -13.74
C GLU A 34 -12.12 -5.15 -13.32
N GLN A 35 -10.97 -4.88 -12.71
CA GLN A 35 -10.57 -3.52 -12.36
C GLN A 35 -10.44 -2.65 -13.60
N LYS A 36 -9.89 -3.18 -14.71
CA LYS A 36 -9.78 -2.47 -15.99
C LYS A 36 -11.15 -2.10 -16.54
N ALA A 37 -12.10 -3.01 -16.49
CA ALA A 37 -13.45 -2.76 -17.00
C ALA A 37 -14.14 -1.64 -16.22
N ARG A 38 -13.77 -1.43 -14.96
CA ARG A 38 -14.36 -0.42 -14.08
C ARG A 38 -13.52 0.85 -13.92
N GLY A 39 -12.29 0.83 -14.40
CA GLY A 39 -11.37 1.96 -14.25
C GLY A 39 -10.97 2.25 -12.82
N VAL A 40 -10.88 1.22 -11.96
CA VAL A 40 -10.59 1.36 -10.54
C VAL A 40 -9.29 0.68 -10.15
N GLY A 41 -8.79 0.99 -8.94
CA GLY A 41 -7.61 0.33 -8.38
C GLY A 41 -6.39 0.41 -9.27
N PHE A 42 -5.86 -0.74 -9.68
CA PHE A 42 -4.68 -0.81 -10.55
C PHE A 42 -4.92 -0.20 -11.94
N ALA A 43 -6.16 -0.03 -12.35
CA ALA A 43 -6.52 0.57 -13.63
C ALA A 43 -6.88 2.06 -13.54
N ASN A 44 -6.93 2.63 -12.33
CA ASN A 44 -7.16 4.06 -12.15
C ASN A 44 -5.86 4.82 -12.45
N PRO A 45 -5.83 5.67 -13.50
CA PRO A 45 -4.59 6.35 -13.92
C PRO A 45 -4.05 7.36 -12.89
N LYS A 46 -4.86 7.76 -11.92
CA LYS A 46 -4.42 8.65 -10.84
C LYS A 46 -3.55 7.93 -9.81
N ASN A 47 -3.65 6.61 -9.72
CA ASN A 47 -2.79 5.81 -8.87
C ASN A 47 -1.42 5.63 -9.51
N LYS A 48 -0.38 5.67 -8.69
CA LYS A 48 1.01 5.44 -9.13
C LYS A 48 1.55 4.21 -8.42
N PHE A 49 1.49 3.08 -9.12
CA PHE A 49 1.93 1.80 -8.56
C PHE A 49 3.37 1.52 -8.92
N TYR A 50 4.12 1.02 -7.95
CA TYR A 50 5.51 0.57 -8.12
C TYR A 50 5.65 -0.84 -7.59
N SER A 51 6.31 -1.69 -8.36
CA SER A 51 6.57 -3.09 -8.00
C SER A 51 7.96 -3.23 -7.40
N PHE A 52 8.07 -3.99 -6.32
CA PHE A 52 9.33 -4.22 -5.61
C PHE A 52 9.81 -5.64 -5.80
N PHE A 53 11.11 -5.77 -6.01
CA PHE A 53 11.76 -7.06 -6.27
C PHE A 53 12.94 -7.27 -5.36
N GLU A 54 13.09 -8.51 -4.89
CA GLU A 54 14.32 -8.98 -4.30
C GLU A 54 14.95 -9.93 -5.32
N GLU A 55 16.08 -9.53 -5.89
CA GLU A 55 16.65 -10.20 -7.06
C GLU A 55 15.62 -10.20 -8.20
N ASN A 56 15.18 -11.36 -8.66
CA ASN A 56 14.19 -11.46 -9.73
C ASN A 56 12.79 -11.82 -9.22
N ARG A 57 12.58 -11.72 -7.92
CA ARG A 57 11.32 -12.14 -7.28
C ARG A 57 10.48 -10.94 -6.90
N LEU A 58 9.26 -10.87 -7.44
CA LEU A 58 8.29 -9.84 -7.09
C LEU A 58 7.82 -10.06 -5.65
N VAL A 59 8.12 -9.12 -4.76
CA VAL A 59 7.81 -9.26 -3.34
C VAL A 59 6.67 -8.40 -2.85
N GLY A 60 6.37 -7.31 -3.57
CA GLY A 60 5.30 -6.42 -3.15
C GLY A 60 5.13 -5.23 -4.06
N PHE A 61 4.22 -4.35 -3.67
CA PHE A 61 3.94 -3.12 -4.42
C PHE A 61 3.61 -1.98 -3.46
N ILE A 62 3.76 -0.76 -3.96
CA ILE A 62 3.24 0.43 -3.27
C ILE A 62 2.38 1.21 -4.25
N ASN A 63 1.49 2.04 -3.70
CA ASN A 63 0.71 3.00 -4.45
C ASN A 63 0.89 4.38 -3.82
N LEU A 64 1.08 5.38 -4.66
CA LEU A 64 1.09 6.78 -4.25
C LEU A 64 -0.01 7.50 -5.03
N TYR A 65 -0.96 8.11 -4.31
CA TYR A 65 -2.09 8.82 -4.90
C TYR A 65 -2.04 10.26 -4.45
N GLU A 66 -1.78 11.16 -5.39
CA GLU A 66 -1.66 12.59 -5.09
C GLU A 66 -3.02 13.23 -4.83
N GLU A 67 -3.15 13.92 -3.71
CA GLU A 67 -4.29 14.74 -3.34
C GLU A 67 -3.84 16.21 -3.25
N PRO A 68 -4.77 17.17 -3.12
CA PRO A 68 -4.40 18.60 -3.15
C PRO A 68 -3.30 18.99 -2.18
N THR A 69 -3.33 18.48 -0.95
CA THR A 69 -2.36 18.88 0.10
C THR A 69 -1.55 17.72 0.66
N GLU A 70 -1.87 16.49 0.28
CA GLU A 70 -1.21 15.30 0.83
C GLU A 70 -1.18 14.18 -0.21
N VAL A 71 -0.48 13.10 0.12
CA VAL A 71 -0.35 11.92 -0.73
C VAL A 71 -0.82 10.71 0.05
N PHE A 72 -1.74 9.94 -0.52
CA PHE A 72 -2.17 8.68 0.06
C PHE A 72 -1.19 7.57 -0.32
N PHE A 73 -0.80 6.78 0.67
CA PHE A 73 0.13 5.67 0.52
C PHE A 73 -0.59 4.33 0.74
N GLY A 74 -0.50 3.45 -0.24
CA GLY A 74 -0.95 2.07 -0.12
C GLY A 74 0.20 1.11 -0.32
N ILE A 75 0.11 -0.08 0.28
CA ILE A 75 1.18 -1.08 0.23
C ILE A 75 0.59 -2.49 0.30
N GLY A 76 1.23 -3.42 -0.40
CA GLY A 76 0.94 -4.84 -0.29
C GLY A 76 2.20 -5.65 -0.40
N VAL A 77 2.36 -6.67 0.46
CA VAL A 77 3.46 -7.62 0.41
C VAL A 77 2.87 -8.96 -0.01
N ARG A 78 3.58 -9.69 -0.88
CA ARG A 78 3.14 -11.00 -1.35
C ARG A 78 2.82 -11.89 -0.13
N PRO A 79 1.68 -12.58 -0.12
CA PRO A 79 1.20 -13.27 1.08
C PRO A 79 2.21 -14.21 1.75
N ASP A 80 2.96 -14.97 0.96
CA ASP A 80 3.96 -15.92 1.49
C ASP A 80 5.25 -15.25 1.98
N LEU A 81 5.39 -13.93 1.78
CA LEU A 81 6.58 -13.17 2.16
C LEU A 81 6.31 -12.17 3.29
N CYS A 82 5.12 -12.15 3.84
CA CYS A 82 4.79 -11.29 4.97
C CYS A 82 5.61 -11.68 6.20
N GLY A 83 5.93 -10.68 7.04
CA GLY A 83 6.68 -10.91 8.27
C GLY A 83 8.18 -11.05 8.10
N ARG A 84 8.73 -10.74 6.94
CA ARG A 84 10.17 -10.85 6.64
C ARG A 84 10.88 -9.50 6.52
N GLY A 85 10.22 -8.41 6.88
CA GLY A 85 10.80 -7.07 6.83
C GLY A 85 10.69 -6.35 5.49
N PHE A 86 10.10 -6.95 4.47
CA PHE A 86 9.93 -6.29 3.17
C PHE A 86 9.02 -5.07 3.26
N GLY A 87 7.93 -5.17 4.00
CA GLY A 87 7.00 -4.06 4.19
C GLY A 87 7.68 -2.83 4.76
N ARG A 88 8.59 -3.00 5.71
CA ARG A 88 9.34 -1.91 6.31
C ARG A 88 10.28 -1.24 5.29
N GLN A 89 10.99 -2.06 4.52
CA GLN A 89 11.90 -1.54 3.48
C GLN A 89 11.12 -0.78 2.41
N MET A 90 9.99 -1.34 1.97
CA MET A 90 9.13 -0.74 0.96
C MET A 90 8.51 0.57 1.46
N THR A 91 8.10 0.61 2.73
CA THR A 91 7.55 1.83 3.34
C THR A 91 8.58 2.95 3.35
N ARG A 92 9.82 2.64 3.70
CA ARG A 92 10.91 3.63 3.66
C ARG A 92 11.16 4.14 2.25
N ALA A 93 11.16 3.25 1.27
CA ALA A 93 11.32 3.63 -0.13
C ALA A 93 10.17 4.54 -0.59
N ALA A 94 8.94 4.24 -0.16
CA ALA A 94 7.78 5.07 -0.47
C ALA A 94 7.91 6.48 0.10
N CYS A 95 8.41 6.61 1.32
CA CYS A 95 8.64 7.92 1.94
C CYS A 95 9.63 8.76 1.13
N GLU A 96 10.73 8.15 0.71
CA GLU A 96 11.73 8.83 -0.12
C GLU A 96 11.16 9.21 -1.48
N LEU A 97 10.48 8.29 -2.13
CA LEU A 97 9.90 8.50 -3.45
C LEU A 97 8.83 9.60 -3.42
N SER A 98 7.96 9.58 -2.42
CA SER A 98 6.93 10.62 -2.26
C SER A 98 7.55 12.00 -2.08
N GLY A 99 8.61 12.09 -1.30
CA GLY A 99 9.33 13.35 -1.11
C GLY A 99 9.92 13.90 -2.40
N LYS A 100 10.36 13.02 -3.29
CA LYS A 100 10.91 13.41 -4.61
C LYS A 100 9.84 13.79 -5.61
N LEU A 101 8.75 13.01 -5.66
CA LEU A 101 7.69 13.22 -6.64
C LEU A 101 6.73 14.34 -6.24
N PHE A 102 6.48 14.51 -4.94
CA PHE A 102 5.48 15.44 -4.43
C PHE A 102 6.06 16.28 -3.30
N PRO A 103 7.09 17.12 -3.58
CA PRO A 103 7.73 17.91 -2.53
C PRO A 103 6.74 18.84 -1.85
N GLY A 104 6.82 18.92 -0.53
CA GLY A 104 5.95 19.76 0.28
C GLY A 104 4.61 19.15 0.66
N LYS A 105 4.30 17.94 0.19
CA LYS A 105 3.06 17.27 0.56
C LYS A 105 3.33 16.18 1.60
N SER A 106 2.45 16.11 2.61
CA SER A 106 2.52 15.07 3.64
C SER A 106 2.13 13.72 3.06
N LEU A 107 2.77 12.68 3.54
CA LEU A 107 2.43 11.30 3.20
C LEU A 107 1.60 10.69 4.33
N TYR A 108 0.47 10.08 4.01
CA TYR A 108 -0.38 9.45 5.01
C TYR A 108 -0.88 8.09 4.53
N LEU A 109 -1.30 7.28 5.48
CA LEU A 109 -1.93 6.00 5.21
C LEU A 109 -3.09 5.77 6.17
N GLU A 110 -3.91 4.79 5.85
CA GLU A 110 -4.97 4.32 6.73
C GLU A 110 -4.80 2.82 6.91
N VAL A 111 -4.88 2.37 8.14
CA VAL A 111 -4.67 0.96 8.49
C VAL A 111 -5.75 0.52 9.47
N ARG A 112 -6.29 -0.68 9.26
CA ARG A 112 -7.30 -1.22 10.17
C ARG A 112 -6.73 -1.38 11.57
N THR A 113 -7.49 -0.95 12.57
CA THR A 113 -7.01 -0.90 13.96
C THR A 113 -6.58 -2.24 14.52
N TRP A 114 -7.16 -3.35 14.02
CA TRP A 114 -6.80 -4.69 14.46
C TRP A 114 -5.49 -5.21 13.85
N ASN A 115 -5.01 -4.57 12.79
CA ASN A 115 -3.80 -5.02 12.09
C ASN A 115 -2.55 -4.47 12.79
N GLU A 116 -2.30 -4.96 14.00
CA GLU A 116 -1.21 -4.47 14.85
C GLU A 116 0.17 -4.64 14.22
N ARG A 117 0.36 -5.70 13.46
CA ARG A 117 1.63 -5.95 12.76
C ARG A 117 1.95 -4.81 11.79
N ALA A 118 0.96 -4.38 11.01
CA ALA A 118 1.12 -3.29 10.07
C ALA A 118 1.34 -1.96 10.80
N VAL A 119 0.56 -1.69 11.84
CA VAL A 119 0.71 -0.47 12.64
C VAL A 119 2.13 -0.34 13.16
N ARG A 120 2.68 -1.41 13.74
CA ARG A 120 4.06 -1.40 14.24
C ARG A 120 5.08 -1.19 13.13
N CYS A 121 4.85 -1.79 11.97
CA CYS A 121 5.71 -1.60 10.80
C CYS A 121 5.78 -0.13 10.40
N TYR A 122 4.63 0.53 10.32
CA TYR A 122 4.54 1.94 9.94
C TYR A 122 5.14 2.86 11.00
N GLU A 123 4.91 2.56 12.27
CA GLU A 123 5.51 3.34 13.36
C GLU A 123 7.04 3.29 13.31
N LYS A 124 7.60 2.12 13.04
CA LYS A 124 9.05 1.96 12.90
C LYS A 124 9.62 2.71 11.71
N ALA A 125 8.80 2.93 10.69
CA ALA A 125 9.21 3.69 9.50
C ALA A 125 9.06 5.21 9.67
N GLY A 126 8.46 5.66 10.78
CA GLY A 126 8.31 7.08 11.08
C GLY A 126 6.90 7.63 10.97
N PHE A 127 5.90 6.78 10.80
CA PHE A 127 4.50 7.21 10.80
C PHE A 127 3.98 7.28 12.23
N ARG A 128 3.04 8.20 12.47
CA ARG A 128 2.37 8.36 13.76
C ARG A 128 0.87 8.45 13.56
N ILE A 129 0.12 7.85 14.50
CA ILE A 129 -1.34 7.96 14.50
C ILE A 129 -1.72 9.41 14.72
N ALA A 130 -2.62 9.93 13.87
CA ALA A 130 -3.11 11.31 13.94
C ALA A 130 -4.62 11.29 14.12
N GLY A 131 -5.10 11.82 15.25
CA GLY A 131 -6.52 11.91 15.56
C GLY A 131 -7.13 10.61 16.05
N GLU A 132 -8.46 10.60 16.12
CA GLU A 132 -9.22 9.44 16.56
C GLU A 132 -9.37 8.43 15.44
N PRO A 133 -9.57 7.14 15.76
CA PRO A 133 -9.87 6.14 14.74
C PRO A 133 -11.09 6.53 13.91
N ILE A 134 -11.03 6.21 12.61
CA ILE A 134 -12.05 6.58 11.64
C ILE A 134 -12.86 5.36 11.23
N HIS A 135 -14.19 5.48 11.24
CA HIS A 135 -15.08 4.45 10.75
C HIS A 135 -15.32 4.65 9.25
N GLN A 136 -15.05 3.64 8.44
CA GLN A 136 -15.21 3.74 6.99
C GLN A 136 -15.83 2.47 6.43
N THR A 137 -16.59 2.65 5.34
CA THR A 137 -17.09 1.54 4.53
C THR A 137 -16.21 1.43 3.30
N THR A 138 -15.65 0.25 3.06
CA THR A 138 -14.80 -0.04 1.91
C THR A 138 -15.44 -1.13 1.05
N ALA A 139 -14.82 -1.44 -0.08
CA ALA A 139 -15.25 -2.55 -0.93
C ALA A 139 -15.28 -3.89 -0.18
N ALA A 140 -14.46 -4.01 0.88
CA ALA A 140 -14.40 -5.20 1.72
C ALA A 140 -15.36 -5.15 2.93
N GLY A 141 -16.14 -4.08 3.06
CA GLY A 141 -17.10 -3.88 4.15
C GLY A 141 -16.68 -2.79 5.13
N ASP A 142 -17.41 -2.68 6.23
CA ASP A 142 -17.14 -1.68 7.26
C ASP A 142 -15.85 -1.99 8.01
N GLY A 143 -15.17 -0.94 8.46
CA GLY A 143 -13.97 -1.09 9.27
C GLY A 143 -13.63 0.16 10.04
N VAL A 144 -12.77 0.00 11.04
CA VAL A 144 -12.23 1.10 11.84
C VAL A 144 -10.74 1.21 11.51
N PHE A 145 -10.30 2.41 11.22
CA PHE A 145 -8.95 2.66 10.73
C PHE A 145 -8.23 3.72 11.55
N TYR A 146 -6.92 3.52 11.75
CA TYR A 146 -6.05 4.61 12.17
C TYR A 146 -5.64 5.40 10.93
N HIS A 147 -5.64 6.72 11.06
CA HIS A 147 -5.02 7.61 10.09
C HIS A 147 -3.61 7.88 10.60
N MET A 148 -2.61 7.52 9.80
CA MET A 148 -1.20 7.68 10.19
C MET A 148 -0.48 8.61 9.23
N VAL A 149 0.33 9.51 9.77
CA VAL A 149 1.06 10.53 8.99
C VAL A 149 2.56 10.34 9.19
N TYR A 150 3.31 10.47 8.12
CA TYR A 150 4.77 10.35 8.16
C TYR A 150 5.42 11.60 8.77
N HIS A 151 6.30 11.37 9.73
CA HIS A 151 7.08 12.40 10.41
C HIS A 151 8.57 12.04 10.30
N GLY A 152 9.07 12.05 9.09
CA GLY A 152 10.42 11.64 8.80
C GLY A 152 11.49 12.71 8.82
#